data_67fc8b37320fe584cc90addd7be16da8
#
_entry.id   67fc8b37320fe584cc90addd7be16da8
#
_cell.length_a   1.000
_cell.length_b   1.000
_cell.length_c   1.000
_cell.angle_alpha   90.00
_cell.angle_beta   90.00
_cell.angle_gamma   90.00
#
_symmetry.space_group_name_H-M   'P 1'
#
loop_
_entity.id
_entity.type
_entity.pdbx_description
1 polymer ?
#
loop_
_entity_poly.entity_id
_entity_poly.type
_entity_poly.pdbx_seq_one_letter_code
_entity_poly.pdbx_strand_id
1 'polypeptide(L)'
;MKKERDEKMDIITLAMLVHYYVINNSTAMNVTSLPGLMSYENSALNGLFGAGILITIFIIIMVSLSYIIDFLNGVMIASFISLGLSLVMALPGIAIVSPTVIYLFGSILGLSALGNLLRGVWSTW
;
A
#
# COMPACT_ATOMS: atom_id res chain seq x y z
N MET A 1 34.15 27.04 19.04
CA MET A 1 33.09 26.59 19.98
C MET A 1 31.81 27.42 19.91
N LYS A 2 31.81 28.73 19.91
CA LYS A 2 30.59 29.55 19.85
C LYS A 2 29.85 29.36 18.49
N LYS A 3 30.58 29.40 17.38
CA LYS A 3 30.06 29.24 16.02
C LYS A 3 29.41 27.87 15.77
N GLU A 4 29.98 26.79 16.29
CA GLU A 4 29.45 25.42 16.17
C GLU A 4 28.18 25.20 17.01
N ARG A 5 28.01 25.95 18.09
CA ARG A 5 26.81 25.91 18.92
C ARG A 5 25.64 26.62 18.26
N ASP A 6 25.92 27.74 17.59
CA ASP A 6 24.91 28.52 16.86
C ASP A 6 24.40 27.73 15.64
N GLU A 7 25.29 27.01 14.92
CA GLU A 7 24.92 26.19 13.77
C GLU A 7 24.07 24.96 14.16
N LYS A 8 24.41 24.32 15.30
CA LYS A 8 23.57 23.20 15.83
C LYS A 8 22.21 23.69 16.34
N MET A 9 22.14 24.88 16.90
CA MET A 9 20.90 25.48 17.36
C MET A 9 19.98 25.83 16.18
N ASP A 10 20.54 26.29 15.06
CA ASP A 10 19.79 26.57 13.85
C ASP A 10 19.17 25.32 13.22
N ILE A 11 19.92 24.20 13.19
CA ILE A 11 19.42 22.91 12.68
C ILE A 11 18.29 22.37 13.55
N ILE A 12 18.42 22.45 14.87
CA ILE A 12 17.39 22.01 15.81
C ILE A 12 16.14 22.89 15.69
N THR A 13 16.32 24.20 15.56
CA THR A 13 15.24 25.17 15.39
C THR A 13 14.52 24.93 14.07
N LEU A 14 15.25 24.68 12.99
CA LEU A 14 14.71 24.34 11.68
C LEU A 14 13.93 23.00 11.72
N ALA A 15 14.50 21.99 12.38
CA ALA A 15 13.84 20.70 12.55
C ALA A 15 12.53 20.83 13.37
N MET A 16 12.53 21.63 14.44
CA MET A 16 11.32 21.91 15.21
C MET A 16 10.29 22.70 14.40
N LEU A 17 10.72 23.65 13.58
CA LEU A 17 9.84 24.45 12.73
C LEU A 17 9.21 23.60 11.63
N VAL A 18 9.98 22.72 11.00
CA VAL A 18 9.48 21.75 10.04
C VAL A 18 8.51 20.78 10.71
N HIS A 19 8.85 20.28 11.89
CA HIS A 19 7.97 19.40 12.65
C HIS A 19 6.68 20.09 13.08
N TYR A 20 6.76 21.33 13.55
CA TYR A 20 5.60 22.15 13.90
C TYR A 20 4.73 22.48 12.68
N TYR A 21 5.34 22.78 11.53
CA TYR A 21 4.61 23.06 10.29
C TYR A 21 3.91 21.81 9.75
N VAL A 22 4.57 20.65 9.81
CA VAL A 22 3.99 19.36 9.43
C VAL A 22 2.82 19.01 10.36
N ILE A 23 2.98 19.17 11.68
CA ILE A 23 1.91 18.92 12.66
C ILE A 23 0.75 19.90 12.47
N ASN A 24 1.01 21.17 12.25
CA ASN A 24 -0.06 22.19 12.15
C ASN A 24 -0.83 22.10 10.82
N ASN A 25 -0.18 21.69 9.73
CA ASN A 25 -0.88 21.38 8.48
C ASN A 25 -1.63 20.05 8.53
N SER A 26 -1.21 19.12 9.38
CA SER A 26 -1.90 17.84 9.60
C SER A 26 -3.14 17.97 10.51
N THR A 27 -3.28 19.06 11.25
CA THR A 27 -4.47 19.33 12.08
C THR A 27 -5.74 19.56 11.27
N ALA A 28 -5.64 19.79 9.96
CA ALA A 28 -6.81 19.76 9.07
C ALA A 28 -7.31 18.33 8.78
N MET A 29 -6.51 17.29 9.04
CA MET A 29 -6.91 15.90 8.94
C MET A 29 -7.41 15.41 10.32
N ASN A 30 -8.63 14.91 10.34
CA ASN A 30 -9.27 14.37 11.54
C ASN A 30 -8.59 13.05 11.97
N VAL A 31 -7.44 13.16 12.67
CA VAL A 31 -6.62 12.02 13.12
C VAL A 31 -7.28 11.24 14.27
N THR A 32 -8.48 11.64 14.69
CA THR A 32 -9.24 11.01 15.78
C THR A 32 -9.95 9.72 15.37
N SER A 33 -9.98 9.39 14.09
CA SER A 33 -10.57 8.17 13.56
C SER A 33 -9.51 7.29 12.87
N LEU A 34 -9.73 5.97 12.86
CA LEU A 34 -8.83 5.04 12.16
C LEU A 34 -8.65 5.38 10.66
N PRO A 35 -9.73 5.71 9.91
CA PRO A 35 -9.58 6.17 8.52
C PRO A 35 -8.78 7.47 8.39
N GLY A 36 -8.94 8.40 9.33
CA GLY A 36 -8.16 9.65 9.35
C GLY A 36 -6.67 9.40 9.58
N LEU A 37 -6.32 8.49 10.50
CA LEU A 37 -4.94 8.08 10.74
C LEU A 37 -4.33 7.42 9.49
N MET A 38 -5.04 6.50 8.87
CA MET A 38 -4.59 5.82 7.65
C MET A 38 -4.40 6.80 6.48
N SER A 39 -5.29 7.77 6.34
CA SER A 39 -5.18 8.83 5.33
C SER A 39 -3.97 9.73 5.59
N TYR A 40 -3.68 10.06 6.84
CA TYR A 40 -2.49 10.82 7.24
C TYR A 40 -1.21 10.07 6.89
N GLU A 41 -1.10 8.80 7.30
CA GLU A 41 0.06 7.95 7.01
C GLU A 41 0.26 7.78 5.50
N ASN A 42 -0.81 7.59 4.74
CA ASN A 42 -0.74 7.49 3.29
C ASN A 42 -0.27 8.79 2.63
N SER A 43 -0.68 9.94 3.15
CA SER A 43 -0.23 11.25 2.70
C SER A 43 1.25 11.48 3.05
N ALA A 44 1.68 11.12 4.27
CA ALA A 44 3.06 11.21 4.71
C ALA A 44 4.02 10.33 3.87
N LEU A 45 3.54 9.20 3.38
CA LEU A 45 4.28 8.27 2.52
C LEU A 45 3.99 8.45 1.01
N ASN A 46 3.51 9.62 0.60
CA ASN A 46 3.21 9.94 -0.80
C ASN A 46 2.30 8.90 -1.50
N GLY A 47 1.32 8.37 -0.80
CA GLY A 47 0.38 7.39 -1.34
C GLY A 47 0.89 5.94 -1.35
N LEU A 48 2.05 5.67 -0.79
CA LEU A 48 2.65 4.32 -0.77
C LEU A 48 2.16 3.45 0.40
N PHE A 49 1.54 4.04 1.43
CA PHE A 49 1.12 3.31 2.63
C PHE A 49 0.09 2.21 2.30
N GLY A 50 -1.00 2.56 1.63
CA GLY A 50 -2.02 1.61 1.24
C GLY A 50 -1.51 0.54 0.26
N ALA A 51 -0.66 0.96 -0.70
CA ALA A 51 -0.01 0.04 -1.63
C ALA A 51 0.90 -0.97 -0.90
N GLY A 52 1.69 -0.51 0.07
CA GLY A 52 2.58 -1.36 0.88
C GLY A 52 1.81 -2.41 1.66
N ILE A 53 0.73 -2.03 2.32
CA ILE A 53 -0.15 -2.97 3.05
C ILE A 53 -0.70 -4.05 2.10
N LEU A 54 -1.25 -3.64 0.95
CA LEU A 54 -1.85 -4.57 -0.01
C LEU A 54 -0.83 -5.53 -0.60
N ILE A 55 0.37 -5.05 -0.94
CA ILE A 55 1.46 -5.90 -1.46
C ILE A 55 1.89 -6.91 -0.38
N THR A 56 1.99 -6.48 0.87
CA THR A 56 2.34 -7.37 1.99
C THR A 56 1.29 -8.46 2.18
N ILE A 57 0.01 -8.10 2.19
CA ILE A 57 -1.11 -9.06 2.29
C ILE A 57 -1.08 -10.03 1.10
N PHE A 58 -0.90 -9.51 -0.13
CA PHE A 58 -0.79 -10.33 -1.33
C PHE A 58 0.32 -11.38 -1.22
N ILE A 59 1.52 -10.98 -0.80
CA ILE A 59 2.67 -11.88 -0.65
C ILE A 59 2.38 -12.95 0.41
N ILE A 60 1.83 -12.57 1.57
CA ILE A 60 1.49 -13.51 2.65
C ILE A 60 0.49 -14.55 2.16
N ILE A 61 -0.58 -14.13 1.50
CA ILE A 61 -1.60 -15.04 0.97
C ILE A 61 -1.01 -15.95 -0.12
N MET A 62 -0.28 -15.36 -1.06
CA MET A 62 0.34 -16.09 -2.16
C MET A 62 1.30 -17.18 -1.64
N VAL A 63 2.19 -16.83 -0.71
CA VAL A 63 3.14 -17.78 -0.14
C VAL A 63 2.41 -18.87 0.66
N SER A 64 1.44 -18.50 1.50
CA SER A 64 0.66 -19.46 2.30
C SER A 64 -0.09 -20.45 1.42
N LEU A 65 -0.70 -19.99 0.34
CA LEU A 65 -1.44 -20.85 -0.57
C LEU A 65 -0.52 -21.72 -1.44
N SER A 66 0.68 -21.24 -1.79
CA SER A 66 1.64 -22.01 -2.61
C SER A 66 2.11 -23.31 -1.94
N TYR A 67 1.95 -23.45 -0.62
CA TYR A 67 2.23 -24.70 0.08
C TYR A 67 1.10 -25.74 -0.03
N ILE A 68 -0.11 -25.29 -0.36
CA ILE A 68 -1.33 -26.14 -0.32
C ILE A 68 -1.82 -26.42 -1.74
N ILE A 69 -1.71 -25.42 -2.63
CA ILE A 69 -2.20 -25.48 -4.01
C ILE A 69 -1.10 -25.06 -4.98
N ASP A 70 -1.34 -25.33 -6.25
CA ASP A 70 -0.44 -24.93 -7.32
C ASP A 70 -0.17 -23.41 -7.32
N PHE A 71 1.07 -23.01 -7.62
CA PHE A 71 1.53 -21.62 -7.57
C PHE A 71 0.63 -20.66 -8.35
N LEU A 72 0.25 -21.01 -9.58
CA LEU A 72 -0.61 -20.16 -10.42
C LEU A 72 -1.99 -19.93 -9.80
N ASN A 73 -2.56 -20.97 -9.21
CA ASN A 73 -3.84 -20.87 -8.50
C ASN A 73 -3.69 -20.01 -7.22
N GLY A 74 -2.57 -20.15 -6.51
CA GLY A 74 -2.23 -19.32 -5.36
C GLY A 74 -2.13 -17.84 -5.72
N VAL A 75 -1.44 -17.50 -6.81
CA VAL A 75 -1.35 -16.13 -7.34
C VAL A 75 -2.73 -15.60 -7.74
N MET A 76 -3.55 -16.40 -8.41
CA MET A 76 -4.89 -16.00 -8.83
C MET A 76 -5.79 -15.65 -7.63
N ILE A 77 -5.82 -16.50 -6.61
CA ILE A 77 -6.62 -16.27 -5.39
C ILE A 77 -6.09 -15.06 -4.62
N ALA A 78 -4.78 -14.95 -4.44
CA ALA A 78 -4.16 -13.82 -3.75
C ALA A 78 -4.46 -12.50 -4.46
N SER A 79 -4.40 -12.48 -5.80
CA SER A 79 -4.72 -11.29 -6.61
C SER A 79 -6.19 -10.92 -6.50
N PHE A 80 -7.10 -11.89 -6.49
CA PHE A 80 -8.53 -11.66 -6.35
C PHE A 80 -8.86 -11.03 -4.99
N ILE A 81 -8.29 -11.56 -3.91
CA ILE A 81 -8.48 -11.02 -2.56
C ILE A 81 -7.90 -9.61 -2.47
N SER A 82 -6.66 -9.39 -2.97
CA SER A 82 -6.01 -8.08 -2.93
C SER A 82 -6.72 -7.05 -3.80
N LEU A 83 -7.29 -7.46 -4.93
CA LEU A 83 -8.14 -6.60 -5.76
C LEU A 83 -9.40 -6.18 -5.00
N GLY A 84 -10.10 -7.11 -4.36
CA GLY A 84 -11.28 -6.82 -3.53
C GLY A 84 -10.96 -5.84 -2.40
N LEU A 85 -9.86 -6.07 -1.67
CA LEU A 85 -9.40 -5.17 -0.63
C LEU A 85 -9.02 -3.78 -1.18
N SER A 86 -8.35 -3.72 -2.34
CA SER A 86 -7.97 -2.45 -2.96
C SER A 86 -9.19 -1.61 -3.34
N LEU A 87 -10.27 -2.23 -3.80
CA LEU A 87 -11.54 -1.55 -4.10
C LEU A 87 -12.17 -0.99 -2.82
N VAL A 88 -12.18 -1.75 -1.73
CA VAL A 88 -12.69 -1.26 -0.44
C VAL A 88 -11.86 -0.09 0.08
N MET A 89 -10.52 -0.19 -0.01
CA MET A 89 -9.61 0.87 0.45
C MET A 89 -9.61 2.10 -0.46
N ALA A 90 -10.18 2.02 -1.66
CA ALA A 90 -10.37 3.14 -2.58
C ALA A 90 -11.71 3.87 -2.38
N LEU A 91 -12.61 3.36 -1.52
CA LEU A 91 -13.91 3.99 -1.27
C LEU A 91 -13.77 5.41 -0.73
N PRO A 92 -14.73 6.30 -1.06
CA PRO A 92 -14.79 7.63 -0.49
C PRO A 92 -14.81 7.58 1.04
N GLY A 93 -13.93 8.35 1.68
CA GLY A 93 -13.77 8.36 3.15
C GLY A 93 -12.59 7.53 3.67
N ILE A 94 -12.11 6.55 2.91
CA ILE A 94 -10.87 5.82 3.19
C ILE A 94 -9.78 6.31 2.23
N ALA A 95 -9.97 6.14 0.92
CA ALA A 95 -9.17 6.69 -0.19
C ALA A 95 -7.64 6.61 -0.02
N ILE A 96 -7.13 5.51 0.57
CA ILE A 96 -5.70 5.30 0.83
C ILE A 96 -4.98 4.54 -0.28
N VAL A 97 -5.72 4.10 -1.31
CA VAL A 97 -5.18 3.32 -2.43
C VAL A 97 -5.44 4.05 -3.74
N SER A 98 -4.39 4.19 -4.54
CA SER A 98 -4.49 4.81 -5.87
C SER A 98 -5.11 3.84 -6.89
N PRO A 99 -5.78 4.35 -7.94
CA PRO A 99 -6.30 3.53 -9.04
C PRO A 99 -5.23 2.64 -9.69
N THR A 100 -3.98 3.10 -9.71
CA THR A 100 -2.84 2.33 -10.25
C THR A 100 -2.67 0.97 -9.56
N VAL A 101 -2.87 0.92 -8.24
CA VAL A 101 -2.76 -0.33 -7.46
C VAL A 101 -3.90 -1.29 -7.80
N ILE A 102 -5.10 -0.77 -8.05
CA ILE A 102 -6.26 -1.56 -8.48
C ILE A 102 -5.96 -2.20 -9.85
N TYR A 103 -5.45 -1.41 -10.80
CA TYR A 103 -5.07 -1.92 -12.13
C TYR A 103 -3.94 -2.95 -12.03
N LEU A 104 -2.99 -2.78 -11.11
CA LEU A 104 -1.91 -3.75 -10.90
C LEU A 104 -2.48 -5.12 -10.51
N PHE A 105 -3.31 -5.19 -9.46
CA PHE A 105 -3.89 -6.47 -9.02
C PHE A 105 -4.87 -7.05 -10.04
N GLY A 106 -5.63 -6.22 -10.75
CA GLY A 106 -6.47 -6.64 -11.85
C GLY A 106 -5.67 -7.28 -12.99
N SER A 107 -4.52 -6.70 -13.34
CA SER A 107 -3.62 -7.23 -14.36
C SER A 107 -2.99 -8.57 -13.93
N ILE A 108 -2.53 -8.69 -12.68
CA ILE A 108 -1.97 -9.94 -12.15
C ILE A 108 -3.05 -11.03 -12.14
N LEU A 109 -4.27 -10.70 -11.74
CA LEU A 109 -5.41 -11.62 -11.77
C LEU A 109 -5.70 -12.09 -13.21
N GLY A 110 -5.76 -11.19 -14.16
CA GLY A 110 -6.00 -11.52 -15.58
C GLY A 110 -4.90 -12.41 -16.17
N LEU A 111 -3.63 -12.08 -15.90
CA LEU A 111 -2.49 -12.87 -16.38
C LEU A 111 -2.44 -14.26 -15.73
N SER A 112 -2.73 -14.38 -14.44
CA SER A 112 -2.76 -15.68 -13.75
C SER A 112 -3.92 -16.55 -14.22
N ALA A 113 -5.10 -15.95 -14.46
CA ALA A 113 -6.24 -16.65 -15.03
C ALA A 113 -5.94 -17.16 -16.46
N LEU A 114 -5.33 -16.31 -17.29
CA LEU A 114 -4.90 -16.70 -18.63
C LEU A 114 -3.86 -17.83 -18.59
N GLY A 115 -2.89 -17.76 -17.69
CA GLY A 115 -1.88 -18.81 -17.49
C GLY A 115 -2.52 -20.15 -17.11
N ASN A 116 -3.52 -20.15 -16.22
CA ASN A 116 -4.27 -21.36 -15.85
C ASN A 116 -5.06 -21.93 -17.03
N LEU A 117 -5.66 -21.07 -17.85
CA LEU A 117 -6.44 -21.48 -19.01
C LEU A 117 -5.54 -22.12 -20.07
N LEU A 118 -4.39 -21.52 -20.37
CA LEU A 118 -3.39 -22.06 -21.29
C LEU A 118 -2.85 -23.40 -20.81
N ARG A 119 -2.57 -23.54 -19.51
CA ARG A 119 -2.09 -24.79 -18.91
C ARG A 119 -3.13 -25.93 -19.08
N GLY A 120 -4.41 -25.62 -18.89
CA GLY A 120 -5.50 -26.58 -19.12
C GLY A 120 -5.53 -27.06 -20.56
N VAL A 121 -5.33 -26.18 -21.53
CA VAL A 121 -5.30 -26.53 -22.95
C VAL A 121 -4.09 -27.42 -23.30
N TRP A 122 -2.90 -27.12 -22.74
CA TRP A 122 -1.67 -27.89 -23.02
C TRP A 122 -1.66 -29.27 -22.35
N SER A 123 -2.43 -29.47 -21.28
CA SER A 123 -2.52 -30.77 -20.59
C SER A 123 -3.43 -31.78 -21.29
N THR A 124 -4.18 -31.35 -22.29
CA THR A 124 -5.10 -32.19 -23.08
C THR A 124 -4.50 -32.72 -24.39
N TRP A 125 -3.26 -32.36 -24.68
CA TRP A 125 -2.47 -32.86 -25.83
C TRP A 125 -1.30 -33.74 -25.36
#